data_04d9d013e14cdd3144d909f2e1095368
#
_entry.id   04d9d013e14cdd3144d909f2e1095368
#
_cell.length_a   1.000
_cell.length_b   1.000
_cell.length_c   1.000
_cell.angle_alpha   90.00
_cell.angle_beta   90.00
_cell.angle_gamma   90.00
#
_symmetry.space_group_name_H-M   'P 1'
#
loop_
_entity.id
_entity.type
_entity.pdbx_description
1 polymer ?
#
loop_
_entity_poly.entity_id
_entity_poly.type
_entity_poly.pdbx_seq_one_letter_code
_entity_poly.pdbx_strand_id
1 'polypeptide(L)'
;RHGTPRALADLASHNFVTAGAVAPGHEMRFNHEGKSRVLKMQPRLATTTNESAVAAAVSGFGLTQQMLYKVAEPLARGELQEVLSDFEPPALPVHVLHREGRYASRRVRAFLDLAIERLRALPELRA
;
A
#
# COMPACT_ATOMS: atom_id res chain seq x y z
N ARG A 1 1.93 -1.44 22.44
CA ARG A 1 1.00 -1.60 23.58
C ARG A 1 -0.11 -2.61 23.30
N HIS A 2 -0.38 -2.94 22.05
CA HIS A 2 -1.40 -3.92 21.65
C HIS A 2 -0.79 -5.21 21.06
N GLY A 3 0.54 -5.32 21.04
CA GLY A 3 1.24 -6.43 20.40
C GLY A 3 1.25 -6.34 18.88
N THR A 4 1.80 -7.37 18.23
CA THR A 4 1.78 -7.51 16.76
C THR A 4 0.59 -8.38 16.38
N PRO A 5 -0.34 -7.91 15.52
CA PRO A 5 -1.47 -8.72 15.08
C PRO A 5 -0.98 -9.92 14.25
N ARG A 6 -1.51 -11.10 14.53
CA ARG A 6 -1.18 -12.35 13.83
C ARG A 6 -2.36 -12.93 13.04
N ALA A 7 -3.56 -12.45 13.33
CA ALA A 7 -4.77 -12.85 12.64
C ALA A 7 -5.63 -11.61 12.32
N LEU A 8 -6.52 -11.73 11.34
CA LEU A 8 -7.43 -10.65 10.97
C LEU A 8 -8.34 -10.22 12.15
N ALA A 9 -8.66 -11.14 13.04
CA ALA A 9 -9.46 -10.84 14.24
C ALA A 9 -8.75 -9.88 15.21
N ASP A 10 -7.42 -9.91 15.26
CA ASP A 10 -6.63 -9.05 16.15
C ASP A 10 -6.73 -7.57 15.78
N LEU A 11 -7.07 -7.30 14.51
CA LEU A 11 -7.22 -5.94 14.00
C LEU A 11 -8.26 -5.12 14.76
N ALA A 12 -9.28 -5.77 15.32
CA ALA A 12 -10.33 -5.11 16.11
C ALA A 12 -9.79 -4.40 17.37
N SER A 13 -8.64 -4.84 17.89
CA SER A 13 -7.99 -4.26 19.07
C SER A 13 -6.95 -3.17 18.73
N HIS A 14 -6.69 -2.91 17.43
CA HIS A 14 -5.66 -1.98 17.00
C HIS A 14 -6.26 -0.68 16.47
N ASN A 15 -5.52 0.41 16.64
CA ASN A 15 -5.86 1.67 15.99
C ASN A 15 -5.50 1.63 14.51
N PHE A 16 -6.37 2.19 13.68
CA PHE A 16 -6.12 2.34 12.25
C PHE A 16 -5.97 3.79 11.84
N VAL A 17 -5.03 4.02 10.92
CA VAL A 17 -4.85 5.29 10.22
C VAL A 17 -5.14 5.05 8.74
N THR A 18 -5.98 5.89 8.16
CA THR A 18 -6.27 5.87 6.72
C THR A 18 -5.89 7.19 6.07
N ALA A 19 -5.65 7.16 4.76
CA ALA A 19 -5.47 8.32 3.92
C ALA A 19 -6.64 8.47 2.94
N GLY A 20 -7.03 9.72 2.67
CA GLY A 20 -8.14 10.06 1.77
C GLY A 20 -9.46 10.29 2.50
N ALA A 21 -10.51 10.55 1.73
CA ALA A 21 -11.84 10.75 2.28
C ALA A 21 -12.32 9.46 2.95
N VAL A 22 -12.68 9.57 4.22
CA VAL A 22 -13.31 8.46 4.94
C VAL A 22 -14.74 8.31 4.41
N ALA A 23 -14.92 7.38 3.47
CA ALA A 23 -16.26 6.93 3.15
C ALA A 23 -16.84 6.18 4.36
N PRO A 24 -18.15 6.30 4.68
CA PRO A 24 -18.78 5.47 5.69
C PRO A 24 -18.51 3.99 5.38
N GLY A 25 -17.85 3.27 6.30
CA GLY A 25 -17.48 1.87 6.11
C GLY A 25 -16.21 1.69 5.28
N HIS A 26 -15.10 2.29 5.72
CA HIS A 26 -13.80 2.06 5.11
C HIS A 26 -13.52 0.56 5.04
N GLU A 27 -13.50 0.04 3.83
CA GLU A 27 -13.30 -1.39 3.54
C GLU A 27 -11.82 -1.65 3.26
N MET A 28 -11.23 -2.55 4.05
CA MET A 28 -9.89 -3.07 3.78
C MET A 28 -10.01 -4.47 3.19
N ARG A 29 -9.26 -4.70 2.13
CA ARG A 29 -9.24 -5.99 1.45
C ARG A 29 -8.03 -6.79 1.90
N PHE A 30 -8.28 -8.05 2.19
CA PHE A 30 -7.29 -9.06 2.55
C PHE A 30 -7.52 -10.31 1.69
N ASN A 31 -6.51 -11.15 1.59
CA ASN A 31 -6.61 -12.48 1.00
C ASN A 31 -6.36 -13.50 2.11
N HIS A 32 -7.18 -14.53 2.18
CA HIS A 32 -6.95 -15.64 3.09
C HIS A 32 -7.35 -16.95 2.38
N GLU A 33 -6.39 -17.87 2.28
CA GLU A 33 -6.58 -19.15 1.57
C GLU A 33 -7.12 -18.98 0.14
N GLY A 34 -6.60 -17.98 -0.60
CA GLY A 34 -7.02 -17.69 -1.97
C GLY A 34 -8.39 -17.01 -2.10
N LYS A 35 -9.04 -16.64 -0.98
CA LYS A 35 -10.32 -15.95 -0.95
C LYS A 35 -10.17 -14.52 -0.51
N SER A 36 -10.77 -13.59 -1.26
CA SER A 36 -10.83 -12.19 -0.85
C SER A 36 -11.73 -12.05 0.38
N ARG A 37 -11.21 -11.38 1.40
CA ARG A 37 -11.92 -11.00 2.62
C ARG A 37 -11.98 -9.48 2.70
N VAL A 38 -13.16 -8.95 2.96
CA VAL A 38 -13.37 -7.51 3.16
C VAL A 38 -13.72 -7.29 4.62
N LEU A 39 -12.93 -6.47 5.28
CA LEU A 39 -13.19 -6.04 6.65
C LEU A 39 -13.58 -4.56 6.64
N LYS A 40 -14.68 -4.23 7.29
CA LYS A 40 -15.07 -2.85 7.56
C LYS A 40 -14.34 -2.38 8.80
N MET A 41 -13.46 -1.40 8.60
CA MET A 41 -12.67 -0.82 9.68
C MET A 41 -13.16 0.59 9.98
N GLN A 42 -13.13 0.97 11.27
CA GLN A 42 -13.33 2.36 11.66
C GLN A 42 -11.97 2.97 12.00
N PRO A 43 -11.38 3.78 11.11
CA PRO A 43 -10.11 4.41 11.40
C PRO A 43 -10.27 5.42 12.55
N ARG A 44 -9.33 5.40 13.50
CA ARG A 44 -9.28 6.41 14.55
C ARG A 44 -8.66 7.72 14.10
N LEU A 45 -7.92 7.67 12.99
CA LEU A 45 -7.33 8.85 12.37
C LEU A 45 -7.47 8.73 10.86
N ALA A 46 -8.03 9.78 10.26
CA ALA A 46 -8.06 9.95 8.81
C ALA A 46 -7.19 11.14 8.43
N THR A 47 -6.32 10.95 7.47
CA THR A 47 -5.43 11.99 6.93
C THR A 47 -5.77 12.26 5.47
N THR A 48 -5.35 13.39 4.95
CA THR A 48 -5.59 13.74 3.54
C THR A 48 -4.57 13.11 2.60
N THR A 49 -3.38 12.74 3.09
CA THR A 49 -2.31 12.17 2.27
C THR A 49 -1.79 10.85 2.85
N ASN A 50 -1.23 10.01 1.99
CA ASN A 50 -0.59 8.77 2.42
C ASN A 50 0.63 9.03 3.30
N GLU A 51 1.39 10.07 3.01
CA GLU A 51 2.59 10.48 3.75
C GLU A 51 2.23 10.81 5.20
N SER A 52 1.13 11.51 5.43
CA SER A 52 0.62 11.80 6.78
C SER A 52 0.17 10.53 7.51
N ALA A 53 -0.45 9.58 6.81
CA ALA A 53 -0.84 8.30 7.39
C ALA A 53 0.40 7.47 7.78
N VAL A 54 1.41 7.44 6.92
CA VAL A 54 2.69 6.77 7.20
C VAL A 54 3.39 7.42 8.40
N ALA A 55 3.47 8.75 8.44
CA ALA A 55 4.06 9.48 9.56
C ALA A 55 3.36 9.19 10.90
N ALA A 56 2.03 9.08 10.90
CA ALA A 56 1.27 8.70 12.08
C ALA A 56 1.59 7.26 12.52
N ALA A 57 1.72 6.32 11.59
CA ALA A 57 2.11 4.94 11.88
C ALA A 57 3.53 4.87 12.45
N VAL A 58 4.51 5.56 11.85
CA VAL A 58 5.89 5.67 12.35
C VAL A 58 5.91 6.24 13.78
N SER A 59 5.05 7.22 14.08
CA SER A 59 4.89 7.78 15.43
C SER A 59 4.23 6.81 16.43
N GLY A 60 3.89 5.58 16.00
CA GLY A 60 3.30 4.56 16.87
C GLY A 60 1.80 4.73 17.13
N PHE A 61 1.09 5.51 16.30
CA PHE A 61 -0.35 5.70 16.47
C PHE A 61 -1.14 4.40 16.22
N GLY A 62 -0.70 3.57 15.27
CA GLY A 62 -1.36 2.31 14.94
C GLY A 62 -0.96 1.76 13.58
N LEU A 63 -1.87 1.03 12.96
CA LEU A 63 -1.68 0.34 11.69
C LEU A 63 -2.15 1.21 10.52
N THR A 64 -1.52 1.06 9.37
CA THR A 64 -1.97 1.64 8.10
C THR A 64 -1.78 0.64 6.97
N GLN A 65 -2.68 0.61 6.00
CA GLN A 65 -2.51 -0.18 4.78
C GLN A 65 -2.00 0.73 3.67
N GLN A 66 -0.84 0.41 3.13
CA GLN A 66 -0.15 1.21 2.13
C GLN A 66 0.43 0.34 1.02
N MET A 67 0.70 0.92 -0.14
CA MET A 67 1.49 0.28 -1.18
C MET A 67 2.95 0.21 -0.73
N LEU A 68 3.62 -0.92 -0.99
CA LEU A 68 4.99 -1.19 -0.55
C LEU A 68 5.96 -0.05 -0.92
N TYR A 69 5.90 0.47 -2.13
CA TYR A 69 6.77 1.56 -2.59
C TYR A 69 6.63 2.87 -1.79
N LYS A 70 5.52 3.05 -1.06
CA LYS A 70 5.30 4.23 -0.19
C LYS A 70 5.92 4.08 1.19
N VAL A 71 6.20 2.87 1.60
CA VAL A 71 6.69 2.53 2.95
C VAL A 71 8.04 1.82 2.93
N ALA A 72 8.62 1.59 1.75
CA ALA A 72 9.87 0.87 1.60
C ALA A 72 11.01 1.50 2.43
N GLU A 73 11.13 2.82 2.43
CA GLU A 73 12.17 3.52 3.17
C GLU A 73 11.98 3.42 4.71
N PRO A 74 10.80 3.69 5.31
CA PRO A 74 10.56 3.47 6.72
C PRO A 74 10.73 2.01 7.16
N LEU A 75 10.35 1.04 6.31
CA LEU A 75 10.59 -0.39 6.57
C LEU A 75 12.08 -0.69 6.60
N ALA A 76 12.86 -0.20 5.63
CA ALA A 76 14.31 -0.41 5.57
C ALA A 76 15.04 0.20 6.78
N ARG A 77 14.52 1.31 7.33
CA ARG A 77 15.05 1.94 8.55
C ARG A 77 14.56 1.27 9.85
N GLY A 78 13.65 0.29 9.77
CA GLY A 78 13.07 -0.35 10.95
C GLY A 78 12.10 0.54 11.74
N GLU A 79 11.63 1.63 11.14
CA GLU A 79 10.64 2.54 11.74
C GLU A 79 9.21 1.98 11.64
N LEU A 80 8.99 1.11 10.66
CA LEU A 80 7.77 0.34 10.46
C LEU A 80 8.08 -1.15 10.42
N GLN A 81 7.08 -1.95 10.74
CA GLN A 81 7.10 -3.39 10.59
C GLN A 81 5.90 -3.83 9.79
N GLU A 82 6.13 -4.73 8.83
CA GLU A 82 5.07 -5.41 8.11
C GLU A 82 4.38 -6.42 9.00
N VAL A 83 3.06 -6.48 8.95
CA VAL A 83 2.22 -7.40 9.71
C VAL A 83 1.16 -8.00 8.81
N LEU A 84 0.75 -9.24 9.10
CA LEU A 84 -0.28 -9.98 8.35
C LEU A 84 0.08 -10.22 6.88
N SER A 85 1.36 -10.46 6.56
CA SER A 85 1.85 -10.73 5.20
C SER A 85 1.12 -11.89 4.53
N ASP A 86 0.71 -12.91 5.29
CA ASP A 86 -0.07 -14.06 4.78
C ASP A 86 -1.48 -13.69 4.31
N PHE A 87 -1.92 -12.47 4.62
CA PHE A 87 -3.25 -11.95 4.28
C PHE A 87 -3.20 -10.84 3.23
N GLU A 88 -2.08 -10.63 2.60
CA GLU A 88 -1.95 -9.58 1.57
C GLU A 88 -2.91 -9.82 0.40
N PRO A 89 -3.57 -8.77 -0.11
CA PRO A 89 -4.31 -8.85 -1.35
C PRO A 89 -3.36 -9.09 -2.53
N PRO A 90 -3.85 -9.63 -3.66
CA PRO A 90 -3.03 -9.79 -4.85
C PRO A 90 -2.39 -8.47 -5.26
N ALA A 91 -1.15 -8.55 -5.74
CA ALA A 91 -0.42 -7.39 -6.23
C ALA A 91 -1.20 -6.65 -7.33
N LEU A 92 -1.22 -5.33 -7.25
CA LEU A 92 -1.85 -4.49 -8.27
C LEU A 92 -0.83 -4.17 -9.37
N PRO A 93 -1.19 -4.37 -10.65
CA PRO A 93 -0.29 -4.05 -11.75
C PRO A 93 -0.08 -2.54 -11.87
N VAL A 94 1.17 -2.14 -12.11
CA VAL A 94 1.51 -0.75 -12.43
C VAL A 94 1.60 -0.62 -13.96
N HIS A 95 0.86 0.33 -14.51
CA HIS A 95 0.79 0.58 -15.94
C HIS A 95 1.38 1.95 -16.29
N VAL A 96 2.18 1.99 -17.34
CA VAL A 96 2.62 3.24 -17.96
C VAL A 96 1.67 3.55 -19.11
N LEU A 97 1.00 4.71 -19.04
CA LEU A 97 0.03 5.14 -20.04
C LEU A 97 0.58 6.33 -20.83
N HIS A 98 0.36 6.33 -22.14
CA HIS A 98 0.67 7.48 -23.01
C HIS A 98 -0.41 7.69 -24.07
N ARG A 99 -0.54 8.92 -24.59
CA ARG A 99 -1.63 9.31 -25.49
C ARG A 99 -1.43 8.87 -26.95
N GLU A 100 -0.18 8.69 -27.39
CA GLU A 100 0.15 8.54 -28.82
C GLU A 100 -0.05 7.11 -29.35
N GLY A 101 -0.35 6.13 -28.49
CA GLY A 101 -0.56 4.74 -28.87
C GLY A 101 0.60 4.20 -29.73
N ARG A 102 0.26 3.47 -30.81
CA ARG A 102 1.25 2.90 -31.74
C ARG A 102 2.02 3.94 -32.58
N TYR A 103 1.59 5.18 -32.60
CA TYR A 103 2.22 6.27 -33.35
C TYR A 103 3.19 7.10 -32.50
N ALA A 104 3.53 6.62 -31.31
CA ALA A 104 4.47 7.30 -30.42
C ALA A 104 5.77 7.64 -31.14
N SER A 105 6.22 8.89 -30.96
CA SER A 105 7.48 9.36 -31.52
C SER A 105 8.67 8.57 -30.96
N ARG A 106 9.81 8.58 -31.64
CA ARG A 106 11.04 7.89 -31.17
C ARG A 106 11.45 8.36 -29.76
N ARG A 107 11.25 9.64 -29.46
CA ARG A 107 11.57 10.21 -28.14
C ARG A 107 10.68 9.65 -27.04
N VAL A 108 9.37 9.57 -27.31
CA VAL A 108 8.40 8.99 -26.37
C VAL A 108 8.69 7.51 -26.14
N ARG A 109 8.99 6.76 -27.21
CA ARG A 109 9.36 5.32 -27.07
C ARG A 109 10.62 5.14 -26.23
N ALA A 110 11.69 5.89 -26.50
CA ALA A 110 12.93 5.80 -25.74
C ALA A 110 12.71 6.13 -24.24
N PHE A 111 11.87 7.12 -23.95
CA PHE A 111 11.50 7.43 -22.57
C PHE A 111 10.69 6.29 -21.91
N LEU A 112 9.73 5.73 -22.63
CA LEU A 112 8.90 4.63 -22.12
C LEU A 112 9.76 3.39 -21.85
N ASP A 113 10.66 3.03 -22.76
CA ASP A 113 11.56 1.89 -22.60
C ASP A 113 12.44 2.06 -21.35
N LEU A 114 13.03 3.23 -21.18
CA LEU A 114 13.83 3.55 -20.00
C LEU A 114 12.99 3.55 -18.71
N ALA A 115 11.79 4.15 -18.74
CA ALA A 115 10.91 4.18 -17.59
C ALA A 115 10.47 2.77 -17.16
N ILE A 116 10.09 1.92 -18.12
CA ILE A 116 9.69 0.53 -17.87
C ILE A 116 10.86 -0.27 -17.29
N GLU A 117 12.06 -0.12 -17.87
CA GLU A 117 13.27 -0.79 -17.37
C GLU A 117 13.54 -0.39 -15.91
N ARG A 118 13.52 0.91 -15.63
CA ARG A 118 13.79 1.44 -14.29
C ARG A 118 12.73 1.01 -13.27
N LEU A 119 11.45 1.06 -13.63
CA LEU A 119 10.36 0.64 -12.75
C LEU A 119 10.44 -0.87 -12.45
N ARG A 120 10.75 -1.70 -13.46
CA ARG A 120 10.93 -3.15 -13.26
C ARG A 120 12.15 -3.49 -12.41
N ALA A 121 13.14 -2.61 -12.33
CA ALA A 121 14.31 -2.80 -11.48
C ALA A 121 14.03 -2.54 -10.00
N LEU A 122 12.93 -1.81 -9.66
CA LEU A 122 12.57 -1.50 -8.28
C LEU A 122 12.01 -2.74 -7.57
N PRO A 123 12.64 -3.20 -6.47
CA PRO A 123 12.14 -4.36 -5.71
C PRO A 123 10.70 -4.18 -5.23
N GLU A 124 10.33 -2.95 -4.84
CA GLU A 124 9.03 -2.58 -4.28
C GLU A 124 7.88 -2.64 -5.29
N LEU A 125 8.19 -2.76 -6.60
CA LEU A 125 7.22 -2.93 -7.68
C LEU A 125 7.23 -4.32 -8.29
N ARG A 126 8.04 -5.24 -7.77
CA ARG A 126 8.03 -6.65 -8.18
C ARG A 126 6.89 -7.36 -7.46
N ALA A 127 6.02 -8.00 -8.24
CA ALA A 127 5.02 -8.94 -7.72
C ALA A 127 5.64 -10.31 -7.50
#